data_a7c1e09563e1e34cfc12a90aeb90d5f7
#
_entry.id   a7c1e09563e1e34cfc12a90aeb90d5f7
#
_cell.length_a   1.000
_cell.length_b   1.000
_cell.length_c   1.000
_cell.angle_alpha   90.00
_cell.angle_beta   90.00
_cell.angle_gamma   90.00
#
_symmetry.space_group_name_H-M   'P 1'
#
loop_
_entity.id
_entity.type
_entity.pdbx_description
1 polymer ?
#
loop_
_entity_poly.entity_id
_entity_poly.type
_entity_poly.pdbx_seq_one_letter_code
_entity_poly.pdbx_strand_id
1 'polypeptide(L)'
;MKCLSYYEHAPKINNELINRKSVSAQIKKARNLIIDAILNEEELNRFEKGTSSEATIFRATLMHTGILKGDSSEEEGCRRIIEEIDAFIGQCAGKKVSFQVLYNKLLGKDFGTRKGVIPIFIAKEIINLQDTPIIYLQNKEVEISSSILNNINEKPQDYYLFIEKESIEKEKYLKVLEELFLSEELRKKQKSKMQRLNNIVESMQRWYRSLDQYTLTFTKQLFEENEQGYLEEDAFERMCSFRKVFKGIELNPREVLFEKIPKAICHDNSGDAVFENVALQIEEIKKYMDNNLVNAKKKTAVQVKSIFGARADESLSACLKNWYSKQSEKSKSHIYAENITGFMTYIEKLTTNDEDEIVSRLCKIITGIYINDWKNDSYERFVEELTYVKNTIQSIKESEQSTEGENKISIKTGESTIERFFEPDSDDSTSYFLQNAIEDALEEFGDTLELNQKVSVLVKALEELLSK
;
A
#
# COMPACT_ATOMS: atom_id res chain seq x y z
N MET A 1 17.36 -47.46 48.03
CA MET A 1 15.98 -47.66 47.54
C MET A 1 15.27 -46.37 47.19
N LYS A 2 15.38 -45.27 47.94
CA LYS A 2 14.65 -44.00 47.58
C LYS A 2 15.09 -43.32 46.27
N CYS A 3 16.32 -43.54 45.81
CA CYS A 3 16.79 -42.93 44.52
C CYS A 3 16.24 -43.66 43.30
N LEU A 4 15.92 -44.92 43.34
CA LEU A 4 15.36 -45.68 42.21
C LEU A 4 13.92 -45.30 41.91
N SER A 5 13.11 -44.98 42.91
CA SER A 5 11.72 -44.59 42.70
C SER A 5 11.51 -43.18 42.12
N TYR A 6 12.53 -42.33 42.20
CA TYR A 6 12.47 -40.95 41.69
C TYR A 6 12.68 -40.84 40.16
N TYR A 7 13.33 -41.84 39.53
CA TYR A 7 13.71 -41.83 38.12
C TYR A 7 13.26 -43.10 37.39
N GLU A 8 12.34 -43.85 37.96
CA GLU A 8 11.85 -45.12 37.41
C GLU A 8 11.32 -44.96 35.96
N HIS A 9 10.73 -43.81 35.69
CA HIS A 9 10.14 -43.48 34.40
C HIS A 9 10.91 -42.41 33.62
N ALA A 10 12.14 -42.11 34.04
CA ALA A 10 12.95 -41.14 33.30
C ALA A 10 13.45 -41.73 31.95
N PRO A 11 13.59 -40.93 30.90
CA PRO A 11 13.98 -41.41 29.60
C PRO A 11 15.43 -41.99 29.62
N LYS A 12 15.60 -43.16 29.04
CA LYS A 12 16.91 -43.83 28.97
C LYS A 12 17.62 -43.49 27.68
N ILE A 13 18.18 -42.29 27.63
CA ILE A 13 18.92 -41.77 26.46
C ILE A 13 20.42 -41.93 26.75
N ASN A 14 21.05 -42.91 26.10
CA ASN A 14 22.46 -43.21 26.31
C ASN A 14 23.35 -42.36 25.41
N ASN A 15 23.51 -41.08 25.75
CA ASN A 15 24.41 -40.17 25.06
C ASN A 15 24.89 -39.05 26.02
N GLU A 16 26.15 -39.17 26.45
CA GLU A 16 26.72 -38.19 27.39
C GLU A 16 26.84 -36.79 26.85
N LEU A 17 26.96 -36.60 25.50
CA LEU A 17 27.14 -35.31 24.87
C LEU A 17 25.88 -34.44 25.05
N ILE A 18 24.70 -35.01 24.79
CA ILE A 18 23.41 -34.30 24.85
C ILE A 18 22.86 -34.22 26.29
N ASN A 19 23.26 -35.15 27.17
CA ASN A 19 22.76 -35.24 28.56
C ASN A 19 23.48 -34.27 29.53
N ARG A 20 24.51 -33.55 29.08
CA ARG A 20 25.22 -32.58 29.93
C ARG A 20 24.29 -31.45 30.37
N LYS A 21 24.52 -30.95 31.59
CA LYS A 21 23.78 -29.81 32.15
C LYS A 21 23.93 -28.56 31.26
N SER A 22 25.11 -28.37 30.67
CA SER A 22 25.39 -27.34 29.68
C SER A 22 25.98 -28.00 28.43
N VAL A 23 25.34 -27.81 27.31
CA VAL A 23 25.74 -28.36 26.00
C VAL A 23 26.68 -27.39 25.31
N SER A 24 27.86 -27.89 24.87
CA SER A 24 28.87 -27.07 24.17
C SER A 24 28.32 -26.57 22.83
N ALA A 25 28.92 -25.47 22.28
CA ALA A 25 28.58 -24.91 20.99
C ALA A 25 28.63 -25.94 19.84
N GLN A 26 29.64 -26.82 19.86
CA GLN A 26 29.79 -27.90 18.88
C GLN A 26 28.61 -28.89 18.94
N ILE A 27 28.18 -29.28 20.15
CA ILE A 27 27.07 -30.21 20.32
C ILE A 27 25.74 -29.53 19.99
N LYS A 28 25.57 -28.23 20.31
CA LYS A 28 24.42 -27.44 19.84
C LYS A 28 24.34 -27.46 18.30
N LYS A 29 25.47 -27.27 17.60
CA LYS A 29 25.52 -27.33 16.13
C LYS A 29 25.14 -28.71 15.61
N ALA A 30 25.65 -29.80 16.21
CA ALA A 30 25.28 -31.16 15.82
C ALA A 30 23.79 -31.44 16.03
N ARG A 31 23.22 -30.98 17.14
CA ARG A 31 21.76 -31.05 17.40
C ARG A 31 20.96 -30.26 16.36
N ASN A 32 21.42 -29.07 15.99
CA ASN A 32 20.77 -28.24 14.98
C ASN A 32 20.66 -28.95 13.63
N LEU A 33 21.72 -29.64 13.19
CA LEU A 33 21.67 -30.42 11.94
C LEU A 33 20.58 -31.49 11.95
N ILE A 34 20.33 -32.11 13.10
CA ILE A 34 19.22 -33.08 13.24
C ILE A 34 17.89 -32.38 13.19
N ILE A 35 17.73 -31.29 13.95
CA ILE A 35 16.48 -30.52 14.01
C ILE A 35 16.12 -29.95 12.63
N ASP A 36 17.10 -29.35 11.93
CA ASP A 36 16.89 -28.78 10.59
C ASP A 36 16.51 -29.88 9.60
N ALA A 37 17.13 -31.08 9.68
CA ALA A 37 16.73 -32.20 8.83
C ALA A 37 15.29 -32.67 9.10
N ILE A 38 14.85 -32.69 10.36
CA ILE A 38 13.46 -33.02 10.73
C ILE A 38 12.51 -31.97 10.19
N LEU A 39 12.78 -30.66 10.44
CA LEU A 39 11.90 -29.57 10.05
C LEU A 39 11.80 -29.39 8.52
N ASN A 40 12.82 -29.76 7.77
CA ASN A 40 12.85 -29.75 6.32
C ASN A 40 12.42 -31.08 5.66
N GLU A 41 11.95 -32.04 6.43
CA GLU A 41 11.56 -33.38 5.97
C GLU A 41 12.65 -34.07 5.13
N GLU A 42 13.94 -33.85 5.50
CA GLU A 42 15.06 -34.46 4.82
C GLU A 42 15.22 -35.94 5.22
N GLU A 43 15.84 -36.75 4.34
CA GLU A 43 16.18 -38.15 4.68
C GLU A 43 17.11 -38.24 5.87
N LEU A 44 16.63 -38.85 6.96
CA LEU A 44 17.36 -39.02 8.21
C LEU A 44 18.38 -40.16 8.18
N ASN A 45 18.34 -41.02 7.15
CA ASN A 45 19.21 -42.19 6.96
C ASN A 45 20.71 -41.83 6.98
N ARG A 46 21.07 -40.60 6.63
CA ARG A 46 22.45 -40.11 6.69
C ARG A 46 23.05 -40.08 8.12
N PHE A 47 22.18 -40.05 9.13
CA PHE A 47 22.60 -40.05 10.53
C PHE A 47 22.64 -41.46 11.16
N GLU A 48 22.17 -42.49 10.48
CA GLU A 48 22.12 -43.86 11.02
C GLU A 48 23.55 -44.47 11.18
N LYS A 49 24.46 -44.11 10.30
CA LYS A 49 25.81 -44.62 10.25
C LYS A 49 26.85 -43.52 10.53
N GLY A 50 27.97 -43.90 11.04
CA GLY A 50 29.09 -42.96 11.32
C GLY A 50 29.33 -42.70 12.79
N THR A 51 30.39 -41.93 13.08
CA THR A 51 30.88 -41.62 14.41
C THR A 51 30.81 -40.14 14.77
N SER A 52 30.19 -39.33 13.89
CA SER A 52 30.02 -37.91 14.12
C SER A 52 29.08 -37.63 15.31
N SER A 53 29.18 -36.45 15.88
CA SER A 53 28.36 -36.07 17.04
C SER A 53 26.85 -36.12 16.73
N GLU A 54 26.45 -35.62 15.55
CA GLU A 54 25.04 -35.65 15.09
C GLU A 54 24.57 -37.10 14.90
N ALA A 55 25.35 -37.98 14.30
CA ALA A 55 24.98 -39.38 14.11
C ALA A 55 24.79 -40.12 15.45
N THR A 56 25.69 -39.88 16.42
CA THR A 56 25.58 -40.50 17.74
C THR A 56 24.39 -39.95 18.53
N ILE A 57 24.11 -38.67 18.48
CA ILE A 57 22.94 -38.04 19.11
C ILE A 57 21.67 -38.59 18.47
N PHE A 58 21.58 -38.58 17.14
CA PHE A 58 20.40 -39.07 16.40
C PHE A 58 20.05 -40.52 16.79
N ARG A 59 21.05 -41.43 16.76
CA ARG A 59 20.82 -42.82 17.17
C ARG A 59 20.32 -42.95 18.61
N ALA A 60 20.92 -42.22 19.52
CA ALA A 60 20.56 -42.31 20.93
C ALA A 60 19.20 -41.69 21.26
N THR A 61 18.81 -40.65 20.55
CA THR A 61 17.58 -39.90 20.88
C THR A 61 16.32 -40.34 20.08
N LEU A 62 16.51 -40.74 18.83
CA LEU A 62 15.38 -41.02 17.92
C LEU A 62 15.35 -42.49 17.47
N MET A 63 16.50 -43.10 17.17
CA MET A 63 16.55 -44.45 16.61
C MET A 63 16.43 -45.52 17.70
N HIS A 64 17.29 -45.51 18.72
CA HIS A 64 17.34 -46.53 19.77
C HIS A 64 16.18 -46.39 20.79
N THR A 65 15.57 -45.24 20.84
CA THR A 65 14.36 -44.99 21.65
C THR A 65 13.05 -45.47 20.99
N GLY A 66 13.13 -45.87 19.70
CA GLY A 66 11.94 -46.31 18.95
C GLY A 66 11.03 -45.18 18.42
N ILE A 67 11.30 -43.93 18.82
CA ILE A 67 10.43 -42.77 18.50
C ILE A 67 10.24 -42.57 16.98
N LEU A 68 11.23 -42.88 16.15
CA LEU A 68 11.12 -42.77 14.69
C LEU A 68 10.08 -43.72 14.10
N LYS A 69 9.85 -44.85 14.73
CA LYS A 69 8.92 -45.88 14.23
C LYS A 69 7.51 -45.66 14.68
N GLY A 70 7.29 -44.94 15.81
CA GLY A 70 5.98 -44.69 16.41
C GLY A 70 5.24 -45.97 16.77
N ASP A 71 5.96 -47.04 17.15
CA ASP A 71 5.38 -48.33 17.47
C ASP A 71 5.61 -48.76 18.93
N SER A 72 5.12 -49.93 19.28
CA SER A 72 5.23 -50.49 20.64
C SER A 72 6.65 -50.74 21.13
N SER A 73 7.68 -50.53 20.30
CA SER A 73 9.09 -50.63 20.63
C SER A 73 9.69 -49.39 21.29
N GLU A 74 8.86 -48.32 21.48
CA GLU A 74 9.31 -47.09 22.12
C GLU A 74 9.73 -47.30 23.57
N GLU A 75 10.84 -46.66 23.95
CA GLU A 75 11.29 -46.61 25.33
C GLU A 75 10.24 -45.86 26.18
N GLU A 76 9.76 -46.46 27.27
CA GLU A 76 8.63 -45.96 28.08
C GLU A 76 8.82 -44.55 28.54
N GLY A 77 9.99 -44.14 29.02
CA GLY A 77 10.27 -42.79 29.46
C GLY A 77 10.21 -41.77 28.33
N CYS A 78 10.68 -42.15 27.12
CA CYS A 78 10.62 -41.31 25.93
C CYS A 78 9.14 -41.17 25.41
N ARG A 79 8.40 -42.27 25.41
CA ARG A 79 6.96 -42.25 25.06
C ARG A 79 6.17 -41.26 25.92
N ARG A 80 6.38 -41.29 27.24
CA ARG A 80 5.74 -40.36 28.16
C ARG A 80 6.08 -38.90 27.88
N ILE A 81 7.31 -38.61 27.42
CA ILE A 81 7.71 -37.27 27.01
C ILE A 81 6.92 -36.84 25.77
N ILE A 82 6.80 -37.72 24.77
CA ILE A 82 6.04 -37.45 23.54
C ILE A 82 4.57 -37.21 23.92
N GLU A 83 3.95 -38.06 24.72
CA GLU A 83 2.57 -37.87 25.21
C GLU A 83 2.36 -36.53 25.94
N GLU A 84 3.36 -36.06 26.72
CA GLU A 84 3.28 -34.76 27.39
C GLU A 84 3.44 -33.59 26.41
N ILE A 85 4.29 -33.74 25.38
CA ILE A 85 4.42 -32.74 24.31
C ILE A 85 3.11 -32.65 23.53
N ASP A 86 2.49 -33.77 23.19
CA ASP A 86 1.19 -33.80 22.49
C ASP A 86 0.08 -33.19 23.33
N ALA A 87 0.06 -33.50 24.67
CA ALA A 87 -0.87 -32.86 25.57
C ALA A 87 -0.70 -31.34 25.67
N PHE A 88 0.57 -30.87 25.63
CA PHE A 88 0.85 -29.44 25.58
C PHE A 88 0.40 -28.83 24.26
N ILE A 89 0.70 -29.46 23.10
CA ILE A 89 0.24 -29.02 21.77
C ILE A 89 -1.29 -28.91 21.73
N GLY A 90 -1.99 -29.92 22.27
CA GLY A 90 -3.44 -29.90 22.40
C GLY A 90 -3.98 -28.71 23.22
N GLN A 91 -3.24 -28.26 24.24
CA GLN A 91 -3.60 -27.06 25.01
C GLN A 91 -3.39 -25.76 24.20
N CYS A 92 -2.56 -25.78 23.18
CA CYS A 92 -2.25 -24.64 22.32
C CYS A 92 -3.28 -24.45 21.19
N ALA A 93 -4.24 -25.35 21.04
CA ALA A 93 -5.27 -25.25 20.01
C ALA A 93 -6.15 -24.00 20.24
N GLY A 94 -6.05 -23.03 19.34
CA GLY A 94 -6.80 -21.78 19.38
C GLY A 94 -6.38 -20.76 20.45
N LYS A 95 -5.30 -21.03 21.21
CA LYS A 95 -4.77 -20.07 22.20
C LYS A 95 -3.24 -20.15 22.33
N LYS A 96 -2.63 -19.04 22.70
CA LYS A 96 -1.18 -18.96 22.96
C LYS A 96 -0.87 -19.54 24.35
N VAL A 97 -0.01 -20.55 24.41
CA VAL A 97 0.48 -21.15 25.67
C VAL A 97 1.99 -21.06 25.72
N SER A 98 2.54 -20.59 26.86
CA SER A 98 4.01 -20.46 27.01
C SER A 98 4.68 -21.81 27.08
N PHE A 99 5.81 -21.97 26.38
CA PHE A 99 6.69 -23.14 26.48
C PHE A 99 7.19 -23.40 27.91
N GLN A 100 7.20 -22.36 28.76
CA GLN A 100 7.57 -22.55 30.18
C GLN A 100 6.71 -23.62 30.88
N VAL A 101 5.44 -23.75 30.49
CA VAL A 101 4.52 -24.77 31.04
C VAL A 101 5.05 -26.16 30.72
N LEU A 102 5.40 -26.42 29.48
CA LEU A 102 6.00 -27.69 29.02
C LEU A 102 7.35 -27.97 29.70
N TYR A 103 8.24 -26.99 29.71
CA TYR A 103 9.57 -27.14 30.29
C TYR A 103 9.54 -27.40 31.79
N ASN A 104 8.64 -26.77 32.53
CA ASN A 104 8.46 -27.04 33.96
C ASN A 104 8.10 -28.50 34.24
N LYS A 105 7.24 -29.10 33.42
CA LYS A 105 6.85 -30.51 33.55
C LYS A 105 8.00 -31.42 33.16
N LEU A 106 8.57 -31.24 31.93
CA LEU A 106 9.61 -32.15 31.43
C LEU A 106 10.89 -32.14 32.28
N LEU A 107 11.26 -31.02 32.85
CA LEU A 107 12.45 -30.90 33.74
C LEU A 107 12.14 -31.30 35.16
N GLY A 108 10.85 -31.49 35.49
CA GLY A 108 10.36 -31.85 36.82
C GLY A 108 10.74 -33.29 37.19
N LYS A 109 10.36 -33.65 38.44
CA LYS A 109 10.67 -34.94 39.03
C LYS A 109 10.08 -36.14 38.29
N ASP A 110 8.91 -35.95 37.70
CA ASP A 110 8.11 -37.02 37.07
C ASP A 110 8.75 -37.50 35.74
N PHE A 111 9.48 -36.60 35.04
CA PHE A 111 10.08 -36.89 33.77
C PHE A 111 11.61 -36.91 33.85
N GLY A 112 12.25 -36.01 34.57
CA GLY A 112 13.69 -35.95 34.73
C GLY A 112 14.43 -35.70 33.40
N THR A 113 13.77 -35.12 32.37
CA THR A 113 14.32 -34.96 31.05
C THR A 113 15.46 -33.96 31.03
N ARG A 114 16.51 -34.21 30.23
CA ARG A 114 17.62 -33.28 30.04
C ARG A 114 17.30 -32.23 29.00
N LYS A 115 17.62 -30.94 29.27
CA LYS A 115 17.38 -29.83 28.36
C LYS A 115 17.92 -30.06 26.95
N GLY A 116 19.04 -30.78 26.80
CA GLY A 116 19.64 -31.02 25.51
C GLY A 116 18.76 -31.76 24.52
N VAL A 117 17.85 -32.61 24.99
CA VAL A 117 17.02 -33.50 24.18
C VAL A 117 15.70 -32.84 23.74
N ILE A 118 15.11 -32.01 24.60
CA ILE A 118 13.78 -31.43 24.43
C ILE A 118 13.54 -30.80 23.04
N PRO A 119 14.47 -29.99 22.48
CA PRO A 119 14.27 -29.39 21.15
C PRO A 119 14.11 -30.40 20.01
N ILE A 120 14.73 -31.57 20.11
CA ILE A 120 14.64 -32.64 19.09
C ILE A 120 13.22 -33.23 19.10
N PHE A 121 12.68 -33.51 20.29
CA PHE A 121 11.37 -34.08 20.45
C PHE A 121 10.28 -33.07 20.05
N ILE A 122 10.43 -31.79 20.42
CA ILE A 122 9.51 -30.73 19.97
C ILE A 122 9.51 -30.63 18.44
N ALA A 123 10.69 -30.64 17.79
CA ALA A 123 10.78 -30.60 16.33
C ALA A 123 10.05 -31.78 15.68
N LYS A 124 10.25 -32.99 16.24
CA LYS A 124 9.61 -34.22 15.73
C LYS A 124 8.08 -34.18 15.83
N GLU A 125 7.54 -33.68 16.94
CA GLU A 125 6.08 -33.61 17.11
C GLU A 125 5.47 -32.48 16.30
N ILE A 126 6.11 -31.31 16.23
CA ILE A 126 5.62 -30.18 15.43
C ILE A 126 5.49 -30.52 13.96
N ILE A 127 6.43 -31.27 13.37
CA ILE A 127 6.39 -31.59 11.93
C ILE A 127 5.27 -32.59 11.58
N ASN A 128 4.85 -33.40 12.53
CA ASN A 128 3.79 -34.39 12.33
C ASN A 128 2.37 -33.81 12.45
N LEU A 129 2.21 -32.53 12.81
CA LEU A 129 0.93 -31.93 13.02
C LEU A 129 0.20 -31.70 11.69
N GLN A 130 -1.10 -32.04 11.64
CA GLN A 130 -1.99 -31.66 10.54
C GLN A 130 -2.32 -30.15 10.59
N ASP A 131 -2.52 -29.63 11.79
CA ASP A 131 -2.78 -28.23 12.05
C ASP A 131 -1.46 -27.41 12.00
N THR A 132 -1.57 -26.10 11.77
CA THR A 132 -0.39 -25.24 11.62
C THR A 132 0.17 -24.78 12.98
N PRO A 133 1.39 -25.20 13.36
CA PRO A 133 2.07 -24.67 14.53
C PRO A 133 2.63 -23.28 14.26
N ILE A 134 2.44 -22.36 15.21
CA ILE A 134 2.92 -20.99 15.17
C ILE A 134 3.64 -20.68 16.46
N ILE A 135 4.90 -20.25 16.35
CA ILE A 135 5.69 -19.83 17.51
C ILE A 135 5.72 -18.31 17.59
N TYR A 136 5.44 -17.79 18.76
CA TYR A 136 5.55 -16.35 19.05
C TYR A 136 6.71 -16.11 20.03
N LEU A 137 7.55 -15.12 19.72
CA LEU A 137 8.42 -14.48 20.69
C LEU A 137 7.67 -13.27 21.24
N GLN A 138 7.18 -13.38 22.48
CA GLN A 138 6.21 -12.42 23.05
C GLN A 138 4.96 -12.30 22.16
N ASN A 139 4.82 -11.22 21.39
CA ASN A 139 3.69 -10.99 20.48
C ASN A 139 4.05 -11.09 18.99
N LYS A 140 5.34 -11.32 18.65
CA LYS A 140 5.82 -11.39 17.26
C LYS A 140 5.93 -12.86 16.84
N GLU A 141 5.30 -13.21 15.70
CA GLU A 141 5.48 -14.51 15.07
C GLU A 141 6.92 -14.67 14.60
N VAL A 142 7.50 -15.84 14.85
CA VAL A 142 8.86 -16.20 14.44
C VAL A 142 8.84 -17.51 13.65
N GLU A 143 9.70 -17.60 12.64
CA GLU A 143 9.83 -18.80 11.83
C GLU A 143 10.39 -19.96 12.63
N ILE A 144 9.77 -21.15 12.52
CA ILE A 144 10.22 -22.37 13.22
C ILE A 144 11.55 -22.82 12.61
N SER A 145 12.59 -22.86 13.43
CA SER A 145 13.95 -23.26 13.04
C SER A 145 14.69 -23.85 14.21
N SER A 146 15.79 -24.56 13.95
CA SER A 146 16.66 -25.07 15.00
C SER A 146 17.17 -23.97 15.93
N SER A 147 17.43 -22.79 15.39
CA SER A 147 17.83 -21.62 16.18
C SER A 147 16.74 -21.18 17.16
N ILE A 148 15.49 -21.07 16.70
CA ILE A 148 14.36 -20.70 17.56
C ILE A 148 14.09 -21.78 18.62
N LEU A 149 14.12 -23.07 18.27
CA LEU A 149 13.96 -24.14 19.24
C LEU A 149 15.07 -24.14 20.29
N ASN A 150 16.29 -23.75 19.93
CA ASN A 150 17.37 -23.54 20.89
C ASN A 150 17.13 -22.34 21.81
N ASN A 151 16.61 -21.24 21.28
CA ASN A 151 16.29 -20.06 22.07
C ASN A 151 15.15 -20.36 23.05
N ILE A 152 14.15 -21.12 22.64
CA ILE A 152 13.08 -21.64 23.53
C ILE A 152 13.69 -22.48 24.65
N ASN A 153 14.66 -23.36 24.34
CA ASN A 153 15.33 -24.18 25.32
C ASN A 153 16.10 -23.37 26.37
N GLU A 154 16.59 -22.20 26.03
CA GLU A 154 17.30 -21.30 26.96
C GLU A 154 16.31 -20.40 27.75
N LYS A 155 15.26 -19.88 27.09
CA LYS A 155 14.30 -18.92 27.64
C LYS A 155 12.85 -19.30 27.29
N PRO A 156 12.33 -20.43 27.79
CA PRO A 156 11.00 -20.93 27.43
C PRO A 156 9.86 -19.98 27.82
N GLN A 157 10.06 -19.09 28.80
CA GLN A 157 9.06 -18.12 29.26
C GLN A 157 8.77 -17.02 28.22
N ASP A 158 9.71 -16.74 27.30
CA ASP A 158 9.58 -15.67 26.31
C ASP A 158 8.85 -16.14 25.05
N TYR A 159 8.66 -17.46 24.89
CA TYR A 159 8.10 -18.08 23.70
C TYR A 159 6.74 -18.73 24.00
N TYR A 160 5.85 -18.65 23.02
CA TYR A 160 4.50 -19.21 23.08
C TYR A 160 4.24 -20.05 21.84
N LEU A 161 3.55 -21.18 22.02
CA LEU A 161 3.02 -22.00 20.93
C LEU A 161 1.53 -21.67 20.76
N PHE A 162 1.10 -21.59 19.53
CA PHE A 162 -0.30 -21.49 19.12
C PHE A 162 -0.51 -22.48 17.97
N ILE A 163 -1.57 -23.26 18.02
CA ILE A 163 -1.94 -24.18 16.95
C ILE A 163 -3.17 -23.61 16.25
N GLU A 164 -3.01 -23.28 14.98
CA GLU A 164 -4.11 -22.82 14.12
C GLU A 164 -4.71 -23.99 13.38
N LYS A 165 -6.02 -24.21 13.57
CA LYS A 165 -6.76 -25.23 12.82
C LYS A 165 -6.74 -24.89 11.32
N GLU A 166 -6.46 -25.89 10.49
CA GLU A 166 -6.59 -25.78 9.05
C GLU A 166 -8.05 -25.55 8.68
N SER A 167 -8.28 -24.63 7.74
CA SER A 167 -9.60 -24.28 7.22
C SER A 167 -9.54 -24.26 5.70
N ILE A 168 -10.45 -24.97 5.05
CA ILE A 168 -10.58 -25.03 3.61
C ILE A 168 -10.88 -23.62 3.05
N GLU A 169 -11.69 -22.86 3.77
CA GLU A 169 -12.09 -21.52 3.40
C GLU A 169 -10.90 -20.55 3.44
N LYS A 170 -10.05 -20.63 4.48
CA LYS A 170 -8.80 -19.85 4.55
C LYS A 170 -7.83 -20.22 3.44
N GLU A 171 -7.73 -21.50 3.11
CA GLU A 171 -6.85 -21.95 2.02
C GLU A 171 -7.34 -21.44 0.65
N LYS A 172 -8.64 -21.49 0.37
CA LYS A 172 -9.23 -20.89 -0.83
C LYS A 172 -8.97 -19.37 -0.88
N TYR A 173 -9.19 -18.70 0.23
CA TYR A 173 -8.93 -17.27 0.37
C TYR A 173 -7.48 -16.90 0.03
N LEU A 174 -6.51 -17.62 0.62
CA LEU A 174 -5.09 -17.40 0.32
C LEU A 174 -4.77 -17.63 -1.16
N LYS A 175 -5.35 -18.63 -1.80
CA LYS A 175 -5.17 -18.89 -3.24
C LYS A 175 -5.67 -17.73 -4.08
N VAL A 176 -6.84 -17.19 -3.79
CA VAL A 176 -7.36 -16.00 -4.50
C VAL A 176 -6.41 -14.81 -4.32
N LEU A 177 -5.91 -14.56 -3.11
CA LEU A 177 -4.94 -13.47 -2.89
C LEU A 177 -3.62 -13.69 -3.64
N GLU A 178 -3.15 -14.92 -3.72
CA GLU A 178 -1.97 -15.27 -4.53
C GLU A 178 -2.21 -14.99 -6.02
N GLU A 179 -3.38 -15.34 -6.54
CA GLU A 179 -3.74 -15.08 -7.93
C GLU A 179 -3.85 -13.60 -8.24
N LEU A 180 -4.38 -12.81 -7.31
CA LEU A 180 -4.56 -11.38 -7.47
C LEU A 180 -3.26 -10.57 -7.35
N PHE A 181 -2.32 -10.97 -6.48
CA PHE A 181 -1.20 -10.13 -6.10
C PHE A 181 0.19 -10.71 -6.37
N LEU A 182 0.36 -12.03 -6.54
CA LEU A 182 1.66 -12.65 -6.76
C LEU A 182 1.91 -12.99 -8.24
N SER A 183 3.15 -12.79 -8.67
CA SER A 183 3.63 -13.36 -9.93
C SER A 183 3.77 -14.88 -9.82
N GLU A 184 3.71 -15.58 -10.96
CA GLU A 184 3.89 -17.04 -11.01
C GLU A 184 5.24 -17.48 -10.42
N GLU A 185 6.30 -16.70 -10.59
CA GLU A 185 7.62 -17.01 -10.06
C GLU A 185 7.64 -17.00 -8.54
N LEU A 186 6.98 -16.03 -7.92
CA LEU A 186 6.88 -15.94 -6.46
C LEU A 186 6.04 -17.07 -5.89
N ARG A 187 4.96 -17.45 -6.55
CA ARG A 187 4.13 -18.60 -6.14
C ARG A 187 4.90 -19.91 -6.13
N LYS A 188 5.79 -20.15 -7.10
CA LYS A 188 6.61 -21.38 -7.18
C LYS A 188 7.77 -21.44 -6.19
N LYS A 189 8.20 -20.32 -5.64
CA LYS A 189 9.35 -20.23 -4.73
C LYS A 189 8.99 -20.34 -3.24
N GLN A 190 7.74 -20.50 -2.89
CA GLN A 190 7.29 -20.57 -1.50
C GLN A 190 7.69 -21.91 -0.86
N LYS A 191 8.45 -21.84 0.24
CA LYS A 191 8.98 -23.04 0.96
C LYS A 191 8.25 -23.29 2.28
N SER A 192 7.63 -22.27 2.88
CA SER A 192 6.91 -22.38 4.15
C SER A 192 5.63 -21.56 4.15
N LYS A 193 4.68 -21.91 5.02
CA LYS A 193 3.43 -21.17 5.18
C LYS A 193 3.66 -19.71 5.61
N MET A 194 4.61 -19.47 6.49
CA MET A 194 4.99 -18.12 6.92
C MET A 194 5.53 -17.30 5.74
N GLN A 195 6.43 -17.88 4.93
CA GLN A 195 6.94 -17.23 3.72
C GLN A 195 5.83 -16.91 2.72
N ARG A 196 4.84 -17.80 2.59
CA ARG A 196 3.65 -17.61 1.77
C ARG A 196 2.86 -16.37 2.21
N LEU A 197 2.54 -16.25 3.50
CA LEU A 197 1.81 -15.11 4.05
C LEU A 197 2.60 -13.80 3.91
N ASN A 198 3.91 -13.83 4.17
CA ASN A 198 4.79 -12.69 3.94
C ASN A 198 4.75 -12.22 2.48
N ASN A 199 4.92 -13.13 1.53
CA ASN A 199 4.91 -12.81 0.09
C ASN A 199 3.59 -12.18 -0.34
N ILE A 200 2.45 -12.67 0.16
CA ILE A 200 1.13 -12.09 -0.14
C ILE A 200 1.08 -10.66 0.37
N VAL A 201 1.35 -10.42 1.66
CA VAL A 201 1.25 -9.08 2.26
C VAL A 201 2.25 -8.10 1.64
N GLU A 202 3.49 -8.51 1.39
CA GLU A 202 4.48 -7.66 0.72
C GLU A 202 4.07 -7.30 -0.72
N SER A 203 3.44 -8.25 -1.44
CA SER A 203 2.95 -7.97 -2.79
C SER A 203 1.73 -7.06 -2.79
N MET A 204 0.81 -7.24 -1.83
CA MET A 204 -0.30 -6.32 -1.60
C MET A 204 0.20 -4.91 -1.24
N GLN A 205 1.22 -4.79 -0.40
CA GLN A 205 1.82 -3.49 -0.06
C GLN A 205 2.51 -2.85 -1.25
N ARG A 206 3.23 -3.63 -2.08
CA ARG A 206 3.84 -3.12 -3.31
C ARG A 206 2.79 -2.61 -4.29
N TRP A 207 1.73 -3.41 -4.51
CA TRP A 207 0.60 -2.97 -5.31
C TRP A 207 -0.01 -1.68 -4.76
N TYR A 208 -0.33 -1.62 -3.47
CA TYR A 208 -0.90 -0.44 -2.85
C TYR A 208 -0.02 0.81 -3.04
N ARG A 209 1.30 0.69 -2.88
CA ARG A 209 2.25 1.79 -3.07
C ARG A 209 2.45 2.19 -4.53
N SER A 210 2.12 1.33 -5.49
CA SER A 210 2.20 1.64 -6.92
C SER A 210 1.00 2.41 -7.45
N LEU A 211 -0.07 2.51 -6.67
CA LEU A 211 -1.26 3.28 -7.03
C LEU A 211 -0.97 4.78 -6.97
N ASP A 212 -1.67 5.54 -7.81
CA ASP A 212 -1.58 6.98 -7.85
C ASP A 212 -2.16 7.63 -6.58
N GLN A 213 -1.70 8.88 -6.31
CA GLN A 213 -2.09 9.62 -5.11
C GLN A 213 -3.61 9.89 -5.08
N TYR A 214 -4.22 10.12 -6.27
CA TYR A 214 -5.67 10.28 -6.38
C TYR A 214 -6.40 9.06 -5.83
N THR A 215 -6.06 7.85 -6.34
CA THR A 215 -6.67 6.58 -5.89
C THR A 215 -6.41 6.29 -4.41
N LEU A 216 -5.27 6.70 -3.86
CA LEU A 216 -4.93 6.48 -2.46
C LEU A 216 -5.64 7.42 -1.48
N THR A 217 -6.06 8.62 -1.91
CA THR A 217 -6.50 9.67 -0.97
C THR A 217 -7.95 10.11 -1.10
N PHE A 218 -8.62 9.86 -2.23
CA PHE A 218 -10.00 10.29 -2.38
C PHE A 218 -10.92 9.65 -1.34
N THR A 219 -11.87 10.45 -0.83
CA THR A 219 -12.88 10.06 0.17
C THR A 219 -14.31 10.32 -0.31
N LYS A 220 -14.45 10.86 -1.51
CA LYS A 220 -15.71 11.09 -2.20
C LYS A 220 -15.58 10.56 -3.62
N GLN A 221 -16.56 9.82 -4.09
CA GLN A 221 -16.56 9.31 -5.46
C GLN A 221 -16.69 10.45 -6.47
N LEU A 222 -15.97 10.35 -7.58
CA LEU A 222 -16.08 11.25 -8.72
C LEU A 222 -17.32 10.95 -9.57
N PHE A 223 -17.77 9.69 -9.56
CA PHE A 223 -18.86 9.19 -10.38
C PHE A 223 -20.17 9.18 -9.61
N GLU A 224 -21.26 9.44 -10.32
CA GLU A 224 -22.62 9.35 -9.80
C GLU A 224 -23.19 7.95 -10.02
N GLU A 225 -24.25 7.62 -9.31
CA GLU A 225 -24.99 6.37 -9.46
C GLU A 225 -25.35 6.14 -10.94
N ASN A 226 -25.11 4.92 -11.42
CA ASN A 226 -25.25 4.48 -12.82
C ASN A 226 -24.19 4.99 -13.82
N GLU A 227 -23.20 5.77 -13.41
CA GLU A 227 -22.05 6.07 -14.28
C GLU A 227 -21.03 4.93 -14.30
N GLN A 228 -20.35 4.75 -15.43
CA GLN A 228 -19.23 3.82 -15.51
C GLN A 228 -18.08 4.31 -14.60
N GLY A 229 -17.72 3.51 -13.61
CA GLY A 229 -16.69 3.86 -12.61
C GLY A 229 -17.29 4.20 -11.24
N TYR A 230 -18.62 4.16 -11.09
CA TYR A 230 -19.28 4.20 -9.80
C TYR A 230 -19.09 2.88 -9.05
N LEU A 231 -18.92 2.96 -7.75
CA LEU A 231 -18.91 1.83 -6.83
C LEU A 231 -20.05 2.03 -5.83
N GLU A 232 -20.82 0.97 -5.59
CA GLU A 232 -21.89 1.01 -4.59
C GLU A 232 -21.39 1.56 -3.26
N GLU A 233 -22.19 2.33 -2.55
CA GLU A 233 -21.76 3.10 -1.37
C GLU A 233 -21.13 2.20 -0.30
N ASP A 234 -21.75 1.06 0.00
CA ASP A 234 -21.21 0.06 0.93
C ASP A 234 -19.85 -0.50 0.47
N ALA A 235 -19.69 -0.75 -0.82
CA ALA A 235 -18.43 -1.22 -1.39
C ALA A 235 -17.35 -0.13 -1.35
N PHE A 236 -17.73 1.12 -1.53
CA PHE A 236 -16.85 2.26 -1.40
C PHE A 236 -16.36 2.47 0.05
N GLU A 237 -17.23 2.33 1.04
CA GLU A 237 -16.86 2.37 2.46
C GLU A 237 -15.91 1.23 2.83
N ARG A 238 -16.19 0.00 2.33
CA ARG A 238 -15.29 -1.15 2.51
C ARG A 238 -13.92 -0.89 1.88
N MET A 239 -13.86 -0.35 0.67
CA MET A 239 -12.60 0.04 0.03
C MET A 239 -11.84 1.09 0.86
N CYS A 240 -12.53 2.12 1.38
CA CYS A 240 -11.92 3.11 2.24
C CYS A 240 -11.34 2.51 3.53
N SER A 241 -12.02 1.51 4.10
CA SER A 241 -11.58 0.77 5.27
C SER A 241 -10.40 -0.16 4.95
N PHE A 242 -10.45 -0.86 3.82
CA PHE A 242 -9.35 -1.70 3.31
C PHE A 242 -8.06 -0.90 3.11
N ARG A 243 -8.13 0.29 2.51
CA ARG A 243 -6.97 1.18 2.34
C ARG A 243 -6.28 1.53 3.67
N LYS A 244 -7.04 1.67 4.76
CA LYS A 244 -6.48 1.99 6.09
C LYS A 244 -5.58 0.89 6.63
N VAL A 245 -5.79 -0.37 6.25
CA VAL A 245 -5.00 -1.51 6.69
C VAL A 245 -3.53 -1.36 6.30
N PHE A 246 -3.25 -0.77 5.12
CA PHE A 246 -1.89 -0.63 4.57
C PHE A 246 -1.15 0.66 4.97
N LYS A 247 -1.75 1.52 5.78
CA LYS A 247 -1.10 2.75 6.27
C LYS A 247 -0.05 2.51 7.36
N GLY A 248 0.00 1.33 7.97
CA GLY A 248 0.97 0.96 9.00
C GLY A 248 2.38 0.72 8.43
N ILE A 249 3.41 0.99 9.24
CA ILE A 249 4.82 0.79 8.86
C ILE A 249 5.20 -0.69 8.98
N GLU A 250 4.77 -1.35 10.05
CA GLU A 250 4.99 -2.78 10.29
C GLU A 250 3.66 -3.52 10.27
N LEU A 251 3.54 -4.47 9.35
CA LEU A 251 2.37 -5.33 9.21
C LEU A 251 2.75 -6.75 9.60
N ASN A 252 2.10 -7.30 10.63
CA ASN A 252 2.13 -8.72 10.89
C ASN A 252 1.27 -9.42 9.82
N PRO A 253 1.85 -10.27 8.94
CA PRO A 253 1.12 -10.85 7.81
C PRO A 253 -0.13 -11.63 8.22
N ARG A 254 -0.03 -12.42 9.30
CA ARG A 254 -1.17 -13.19 9.79
C ARG A 254 -2.30 -12.32 10.30
N GLU A 255 -1.97 -11.33 11.12
CA GLU A 255 -2.94 -10.36 11.63
C GLU A 255 -3.61 -9.56 10.51
N VAL A 256 -2.83 -9.17 9.49
CA VAL A 256 -3.35 -8.46 8.31
C VAL A 256 -4.34 -9.33 7.55
N LEU A 257 -3.95 -10.55 7.20
CA LEU A 257 -4.73 -11.41 6.31
C LEU A 257 -5.97 -12.00 7.00
N PHE A 258 -5.86 -12.40 8.27
CA PHE A 258 -6.92 -13.14 8.95
C PHE A 258 -7.73 -12.32 9.95
N GLU A 259 -7.30 -11.10 10.30
CA GLU A 259 -8.00 -10.25 11.25
C GLU A 259 -8.33 -8.88 10.67
N LYS A 260 -7.30 -8.09 10.23
CA LYS A 260 -7.50 -6.69 9.82
C LYS A 260 -8.28 -6.54 8.53
N ILE A 261 -7.95 -7.33 7.50
CA ILE A 261 -8.64 -7.29 6.20
C ILE A 261 -10.08 -7.79 6.35
N PRO A 262 -10.35 -8.99 6.94
CA PRO A 262 -11.72 -9.42 7.14
C PRO A 262 -12.56 -8.42 7.93
N LYS A 263 -12.02 -7.85 9.00
CA LYS A 263 -12.71 -6.83 9.80
C LYS A 263 -12.98 -5.53 9.04
N ALA A 264 -12.07 -5.14 8.13
CA ALA A 264 -12.24 -3.93 7.32
C ALA A 264 -13.31 -4.09 6.24
N ILE A 265 -13.54 -5.31 5.76
CA ILE A 265 -14.43 -5.64 4.64
C ILE A 265 -15.78 -6.16 5.15
N CYS A 266 -15.78 -7.04 6.16
CA CYS A 266 -17.00 -7.63 6.71
C CYS A 266 -17.17 -7.19 8.17
N HIS A 267 -18.20 -6.42 8.45
CA HIS A 267 -18.48 -5.91 9.79
C HIS A 267 -18.89 -7.02 10.78
N ASP A 268 -19.46 -8.11 10.30
CA ASP A 268 -19.87 -9.29 11.10
C ASP A 268 -18.88 -10.45 10.90
N ASN A 269 -17.95 -10.57 11.84
CA ASN A 269 -16.96 -11.65 11.88
C ASN A 269 -17.48 -12.83 12.69
N SER A 270 -18.15 -13.79 12.08
CA SER A 270 -18.44 -15.07 12.71
C SER A 270 -18.18 -16.24 11.76
N GLY A 271 -17.03 -16.90 11.97
CA GLY A 271 -16.67 -18.17 11.34
C GLY A 271 -15.90 -18.08 10.02
N ASP A 272 -15.43 -19.25 9.54
CA ASP A 272 -14.55 -19.36 8.37
C ASP A 272 -15.26 -19.03 7.03
N ALA A 273 -16.60 -19.09 6.98
CA ALA A 273 -17.41 -18.70 5.82
C ALA A 273 -17.19 -17.23 5.37
N VAL A 274 -16.71 -16.38 6.27
CA VAL A 274 -16.36 -14.97 5.97
C VAL A 274 -15.27 -14.87 4.91
N PHE A 275 -14.30 -15.79 4.88
CA PHE A 275 -13.14 -15.70 3.98
C PHE A 275 -13.48 -15.79 2.50
N GLU A 276 -14.51 -16.53 2.11
CA GLU A 276 -14.97 -16.61 0.71
C GLU A 276 -15.55 -15.26 0.25
N ASN A 277 -16.37 -14.62 1.11
CA ASN A 277 -16.92 -13.30 0.82
C ASN A 277 -15.82 -12.22 0.79
N VAL A 278 -14.88 -12.26 1.74
CA VAL A 278 -13.73 -11.33 1.78
C VAL A 278 -12.90 -11.43 0.51
N ALA A 279 -12.67 -12.64 -0.03
CA ALA A 279 -11.93 -12.85 -1.28
C ALA A 279 -12.59 -12.14 -2.45
N LEU A 280 -13.91 -12.31 -2.63
CA LEU A 280 -14.68 -11.67 -3.70
C LEU A 280 -14.66 -10.14 -3.59
N GLN A 281 -14.81 -9.62 -2.37
CA GLN A 281 -14.77 -8.18 -2.13
C GLN A 281 -13.39 -7.56 -2.41
N ILE A 282 -12.30 -8.27 -2.08
CA ILE A 282 -10.93 -7.81 -2.39
C ILE A 282 -10.72 -7.76 -3.90
N GLU A 283 -11.21 -8.73 -4.65
CA GLU A 283 -11.11 -8.74 -6.12
C GLU A 283 -11.83 -7.53 -6.73
N GLU A 284 -13.05 -7.23 -6.27
CA GLU A 284 -13.83 -6.07 -6.68
C GLU A 284 -13.12 -4.76 -6.34
N ILE A 285 -12.67 -4.61 -5.09
CA ILE A 285 -11.92 -3.44 -4.61
C ILE A 285 -10.66 -3.22 -5.43
N LYS A 286 -9.88 -4.29 -5.66
CA LYS A 286 -8.66 -4.20 -6.46
C LYS A 286 -8.95 -3.75 -7.88
N LYS A 287 -9.92 -4.35 -8.54
CA LYS A 287 -10.35 -3.99 -9.90
C LYS A 287 -10.79 -2.53 -9.98
N TYR A 288 -11.55 -2.06 -8.99
CA TYR A 288 -11.95 -0.66 -8.92
C TYR A 288 -10.74 0.27 -8.78
N MET A 289 -9.85 -0.01 -7.81
CA MET A 289 -8.67 0.83 -7.56
C MET A 289 -7.70 0.85 -8.74
N ASP A 290 -7.50 -0.28 -9.43
CA ASP A 290 -6.64 -0.38 -10.62
C ASP A 290 -7.17 0.46 -11.79
N ASN A 291 -8.49 0.63 -11.90
CA ASN A 291 -9.13 1.37 -12.98
C ASN A 291 -9.54 2.81 -12.61
N ASN A 292 -9.42 3.20 -11.36
CA ASN A 292 -9.97 4.47 -10.87
C ASN A 292 -9.38 5.69 -11.62
N LEU A 293 -8.06 5.76 -11.78
CA LEU A 293 -7.41 6.85 -12.52
C LEU A 293 -7.79 6.83 -14.01
N VAL A 294 -7.87 5.67 -14.63
CA VAL A 294 -8.26 5.52 -16.04
C VAL A 294 -9.68 6.03 -16.26
N ASN A 295 -10.59 5.67 -15.36
CA ASN A 295 -11.97 6.13 -15.40
C ASN A 295 -12.06 7.65 -15.16
N ALA A 296 -11.30 8.19 -14.20
CA ALA A 296 -11.22 9.63 -13.97
C ALA A 296 -10.72 10.39 -15.21
N LYS A 297 -9.70 9.91 -15.90
CA LYS A 297 -9.23 10.49 -17.16
C LYS A 297 -10.30 10.47 -18.24
N LYS A 298 -11.00 9.35 -18.40
CA LYS A 298 -12.11 9.23 -19.36
C LYS A 298 -13.23 10.22 -19.06
N LYS A 299 -13.67 10.32 -17.81
CA LYS A 299 -14.70 11.29 -17.40
C LYS A 299 -14.24 12.72 -17.69
N THR A 300 -12.99 13.03 -17.37
CA THR A 300 -12.40 14.35 -17.63
C THR A 300 -12.33 14.63 -19.15
N ALA A 301 -11.96 13.66 -19.99
CA ALA A 301 -11.96 13.82 -21.44
C ALA A 301 -13.36 14.14 -21.98
N VAL A 302 -14.39 13.41 -21.51
CA VAL A 302 -15.80 13.68 -21.88
C VAL A 302 -16.21 15.08 -21.45
N GLN A 303 -15.84 15.50 -20.25
CA GLN A 303 -16.16 16.85 -19.76
C GLN A 303 -15.46 17.94 -20.58
N VAL A 304 -14.20 17.76 -20.93
CA VAL A 304 -13.47 18.70 -21.82
C VAL A 304 -14.16 18.77 -23.18
N LYS A 305 -14.52 17.64 -23.78
CA LYS A 305 -15.27 17.59 -25.05
C LYS A 305 -16.59 18.35 -24.93
N SER A 306 -17.33 18.18 -23.84
CA SER A 306 -18.59 18.90 -23.58
C SER A 306 -18.37 20.42 -23.47
N ILE A 307 -17.36 20.86 -22.72
CA ILE A 307 -17.02 22.28 -22.56
C ILE A 307 -16.74 22.93 -23.94
N PHE A 308 -15.98 22.25 -24.81
CA PHE A 308 -15.58 22.80 -26.11
C PHE A 308 -16.58 22.49 -27.25
N GLY A 309 -17.69 21.82 -26.95
CA GLY A 309 -18.77 21.57 -27.89
C GLY A 309 -18.40 20.57 -28.99
N ALA A 310 -17.73 19.46 -28.61
CA ALA A 310 -17.37 18.39 -29.53
C ALA A 310 -18.60 17.73 -30.18
N ARG A 311 -18.44 17.24 -31.41
CA ARG A 311 -19.42 16.36 -32.06
C ARG A 311 -19.33 14.96 -31.50
N ALA A 312 -20.39 14.17 -31.64
CA ALA A 312 -20.51 12.82 -31.02
C ALA A 312 -19.30 11.90 -31.28
N ASP A 313 -18.74 11.91 -32.49
CA ASP A 313 -17.64 11.03 -32.90
C ASP A 313 -16.28 11.76 -32.95
N GLU A 314 -16.20 12.99 -32.42
CA GLU A 314 -14.99 13.79 -32.51
C GLU A 314 -14.00 13.40 -31.42
N SER A 315 -12.72 13.16 -31.79
CA SER A 315 -11.67 12.94 -30.82
C SER A 315 -11.34 14.21 -30.04
N LEU A 316 -10.84 14.08 -28.82
CA LEU A 316 -10.44 15.21 -27.97
C LEU A 316 -9.44 16.15 -28.69
N SER A 317 -8.45 15.56 -29.36
CA SER A 317 -7.46 16.31 -30.13
C SER A 317 -8.12 17.12 -31.26
N ALA A 318 -9.03 16.52 -32.04
CA ALA A 318 -9.74 17.21 -33.11
C ALA A 318 -10.63 18.31 -32.57
N CYS A 319 -11.38 18.07 -31.49
CA CYS A 319 -12.23 19.07 -30.85
C CYS A 319 -11.45 20.32 -30.44
N LEU A 320 -10.34 20.14 -29.73
CA LEU A 320 -9.51 21.25 -29.25
C LEU A 320 -8.89 22.03 -30.42
N LYS A 321 -8.36 21.34 -31.45
CA LYS A 321 -7.82 21.97 -32.65
C LYS A 321 -8.89 22.74 -33.44
N ASN A 322 -10.08 22.17 -33.62
CA ASN A 322 -11.18 22.82 -34.29
C ASN A 322 -11.64 24.06 -33.53
N TRP A 323 -11.68 23.99 -32.20
CA TRP A 323 -11.99 25.15 -31.38
C TRP A 323 -10.91 26.24 -31.52
N TYR A 324 -9.62 25.88 -31.44
CA TYR A 324 -8.50 26.80 -31.58
C TYR A 324 -8.46 27.49 -32.96
N SER A 325 -8.72 26.72 -34.03
CA SER A 325 -8.71 27.27 -35.39
C SER A 325 -9.77 28.35 -35.63
N LYS A 326 -10.85 28.34 -34.83
CA LYS A 326 -11.93 29.32 -34.89
C LYS A 326 -11.65 30.60 -34.08
N GLN A 327 -10.55 30.64 -33.33
CA GLN A 327 -10.18 31.85 -32.59
C GLN A 327 -9.58 32.90 -33.53
N SER A 328 -9.85 34.19 -33.22
CA SER A 328 -9.24 35.29 -34.01
C SER A 328 -7.74 35.41 -33.82
N GLU A 329 -7.06 36.06 -34.75
CA GLU A 329 -5.63 36.30 -34.61
C GLU A 329 -5.30 37.20 -33.42
N LYS A 330 -6.20 38.12 -33.04
CA LYS A 330 -6.07 38.93 -31.82
C LYS A 330 -6.15 38.06 -30.56
N SER A 331 -7.14 37.12 -30.49
CA SER A 331 -7.23 36.18 -29.37
C SER A 331 -5.99 35.30 -29.28
N LYS A 332 -5.39 34.89 -30.39
CA LYS A 332 -4.17 34.07 -30.43
C LYS A 332 -2.91 34.83 -30.01
N SER A 333 -2.83 36.12 -30.35
CA SER A 333 -1.70 36.99 -30.04
C SER A 333 -1.85 37.77 -28.73
N HIS A 334 -3.00 37.68 -28.06
CA HIS A 334 -3.24 38.38 -26.81
C HIS A 334 -2.35 37.85 -25.66
N ILE A 335 -1.93 38.75 -24.78
CA ILE A 335 -1.14 38.40 -23.58
C ILE A 335 -2.09 38.00 -22.47
N TYR A 336 -2.15 36.70 -22.20
CA TYR A 336 -2.95 36.13 -21.13
C TYR A 336 -2.12 35.83 -19.86
N ALA A 337 -2.82 35.50 -18.78
CA ALA A 337 -2.20 34.86 -17.63
C ALA A 337 -1.52 33.55 -18.02
N GLU A 338 -0.56 33.09 -17.21
CA GLU A 338 0.34 31.97 -17.53
C GLU A 338 -0.41 30.69 -17.91
N ASN A 339 -1.47 30.32 -17.18
CA ASN A 339 -2.28 29.13 -17.44
C ASN A 339 -3.02 29.19 -18.78
N ILE A 340 -3.56 30.37 -19.15
CA ILE A 340 -4.27 30.58 -20.43
C ILE A 340 -3.30 30.57 -21.59
N THR A 341 -2.15 31.26 -21.45
CA THR A 341 -1.07 31.23 -22.43
C THR A 341 -0.53 29.82 -22.64
N GLY A 342 -0.30 29.09 -21.55
CA GLY A 342 0.09 27.69 -21.58
C GLY A 342 -0.91 26.79 -22.30
N PHE A 343 -2.21 27.00 -22.06
CA PHE A 343 -3.29 26.27 -22.71
C PHE A 343 -3.32 26.55 -24.23
N MET A 344 -3.27 27.81 -24.66
CA MET A 344 -3.26 28.19 -26.08
C MET A 344 -2.04 27.61 -26.79
N THR A 345 -0.86 27.76 -26.22
CA THR A 345 0.39 27.23 -26.78
C THR A 345 0.38 25.69 -26.88
N TYR A 346 -0.22 25.02 -25.88
CA TYR A 346 -0.35 23.57 -25.91
C TYR A 346 -1.25 23.09 -27.04
N ILE A 347 -2.42 23.73 -27.23
CA ILE A 347 -3.33 23.34 -28.32
C ILE A 347 -2.73 23.63 -29.69
N GLU A 348 -2.05 24.76 -29.87
CA GLU A 348 -1.36 25.09 -31.10
C GLU A 348 -0.36 24.01 -31.53
N LYS A 349 0.42 23.50 -30.55
CA LYS A 349 1.46 22.48 -30.75
C LYS A 349 0.97 21.06 -30.58
N LEU A 350 -0.34 20.84 -30.39
CA LEU A 350 -0.90 19.52 -30.10
C LEU A 350 -0.70 18.57 -31.30
N THR A 351 0.07 17.50 -31.11
CA THR A 351 0.33 16.47 -32.15
C THR A 351 -0.21 15.10 -31.76
N THR A 352 -0.32 14.80 -30.47
CA THR A 352 -0.81 13.52 -29.96
C THR A 352 -2.33 13.38 -30.13
N ASN A 353 -2.77 12.13 -30.34
CA ASN A 353 -4.18 11.76 -30.31
C ASN A 353 -4.52 10.91 -29.06
N ASP A 354 -3.55 10.69 -28.17
CA ASP A 354 -3.76 9.98 -26.92
C ASP A 354 -4.55 10.88 -25.95
N GLU A 355 -5.82 10.52 -25.73
CA GLU A 355 -6.70 11.28 -24.84
C GLU A 355 -6.21 11.30 -23.40
N ASP A 356 -5.56 10.25 -22.91
CA ASP A 356 -5.01 10.17 -21.56
C ASP A 356 -3.84 11.14 -21.37
N GLU A 357 -2.98 11.25 -22.38
CA GLU A 357 -1.88 12.21 -22.40
C GLU A 357 -2.41 13.65 -22.44
N ILE A 358 -3.37 13.91 -23.31
CA ILE A 358 -3.99 15.24 -23.46
C ILE A 358 -4.61 15.68 -22.15
N VAL A 359 -5.44 14.83 -21.53
CA VAL A 359 -6.10 15.12 -20.24
C VAL A 359 -5.08 15.41 -19.16
N SER A 360 -4.06 14.55 -19.03
CA SER A 360 -3.02 14.71 -18.00
C SER A 360 -2.29 16.04 -18.15
N ARG A 361 -2.02 16.46 -19.40
CA ARG A 361 -1.35 17.72 -19.71
C ARG A 361 -2.24 18.91 -19.46
N LEU A 362 -3.51 18.85 -19.86
CA LEU A 362 -4.49 19.89 -19.59
C LEU A 362 -4.69 20.12 -18.09
N CYS A 363 -4.85 19.06 -17.30
CA CYS A 363 -4.95 19.18 -15.85
C CYS A 363 -3.76 19.94 -15.27
N LYS A 364 -2.54 19.60 -15.69
CA LYS A 364 -1.32 20.28 -15.23
C LYS A 364 -1.27 21.76 -15.64
N ILE A 365 -1.66 22.09 -16.87
CA ILE A 365 -1.62 23.47 -17.38
C ILE A 365 -2.67 24.33 -16.66
N ILE A 366 -3.89 23.82 -16.51
CA ILE A 366 -5.01 24.58 -15.96
C ILE A 366 -4.91 24.76 -14.46
N THR A 367 -4.65 23.69 -13.70
CA THR A 367 -4.70 23.69 -12.22
C THR A 367 -3.32 23.66 -11.55
N GLY A 368 -2.25 23.51 -12.32
CA GLY A 368 -0.90 23.32 -11.77
C GLY A 368 -0.63 21.91 -11.23
N ILE A 369 -1.61 20.99 -11.24
CA ILE A 369 -1.54 19.67 -10.62
C ILE A 369 -1.85 18.59 -11.66
N TYR A 370 -1.06 17.49 -11.68
CA TYR A 370 -1.38 16.34 -12.52
C TYR A 370 -2.61 15.60 -11.97
N ILE A 371 -3.40 14.98 -12.85
CA ILE A 371 -4.59 14.20 -12.46
C ILE A 371 -4.25 13.06 -11.50
N ASN A 372 -3.03 12.50 -11.55
CA ASN A 372 -2.54 11.48 -10.64
C ASN A 372 -2.44 11.96 -9.17
N ASP A 373 -2.29 13.28 -8.98
CA ASP A 373 -2.12 13.92 -7.67
C ASP A 373 -3.40 14.65 -7.20
N TRP A 374 -4.52 14.46 -7.90
CA TRP A 374 -5.79 15.09 -7.57
C TRP A 374 -6.29 14.70 -6.17
N LYS A 375 -7.07 15.61 -5.58
CA LYS A 375 -7.83 15.43 -4.34
C LYS A 375 -9.33 15.55 -4.64
N ASN A 376 -10.16 15.40 -3.61
CA ASN A 376 -11.61 15.39 -3.76
C ASN A 376 -12.19 16.54 -4.61
N ASP A 377 -11.68 17.76 -4.42
CA ASP A 377 -12.22 18.97 -5.07
C ASP A 377 -11.48 19.36 -6.37
N SER A 378 -10.51 18.53 -6.79
CA SER A 378 -9.63 18.87 -7.91
C SER A 378 -10.34 18.80 -9.26
N TYR A 379 -11.33 17.91 -9.39
CA TYR A 379 -12.11 17.78 -10.61
C TYR A 379 -13.01 18.99 -10.83
N GLU A 380 -13.77 19.39 -9.83
CA GLU A 380 -14.66 20.53 -9.88
C GLU A 380 -13.86 21.81 -10.18
N ARG A 381 -12.75 21.99 -9.47
CA ARG A 381 -11.83 23.10 -9.72
C ARG A 381 -11.29 23.10 -11.15
N PHE A 382 -10.89 21.95 -11.68
CA PHE A 382 -10.43 21.84 -13.06
C PHE A 382 -11.51 22.27 -14.07
N VAL A 383 -12.77 21.83 -13.87
CA VAL A 383 -13.91 22.18 -14.72
C VAL A 383 -14.19 23.67 -14.68
N GLU A 384 -14.19 24.28 -13.50
CA GLU A 384 -14.39 25.71 -13.30
C GLU A 384 -13.30 26.54 -13.98
N GLU A 385 -12.02 26.22 -13.69
CA GLU A 385 -10.88 26.93 -14.24
C GLU A 385 -10.80 26.78 -15.78
N LEU A 386 -11.05 25.60 -16.33
CA LEU A 386 -11.07 25.38 -17.78
C LEU A 386 -12.19 26.15 -18.46
N THR A 387 -13.37 26.20 -17.84
CA THR A 387 -14.51 26.98 -18.31
C THR A 387 -14.19 28.49 -18.29
N TYR A 388 -13.55 28.96 -17.23
CA TYR A 388 -13.06 30.34 -17.14
C TYR A 388 -12.05 30.66 -18.25
N VAL A 389 -11.06 29.78 -18.48
CA VAL A 389 -10.08 29.92 -19.57
C VAL A 389 -10.77 30.07 -20.93
N LYS A 390 -11.71 29.17 -21.25
CA LYS A 390 -12.48 29.24 -22.50
C LYS A 390 -13.23 30.57 -22.63
N ASN A 391 -13.97 30.98 -21.60
CA ASN A 391 -14.78 32.19 -21.63
C ASN A 391 -13.90 33.44 -21.76
N THR A 392 -12.77 33.50 -21.09
CA THR A 392 -11.83 34.62 -21.20
C THR A 392 -11.29 34.76 -22.64
N ILE A 393 -10.95 33.65 -23.29
CA ILE A 393 -10.49 33.68 -24.68
C ILE A 393 -11.61 34.12 -25.64
N GLN A 394 -12.84 33.66 -25.38
CA GLN A 394 -14.02 34.03 -26.21
C GLN A 394 -14.44 35.46 -26.04
N SER A 395 -14.33 36.06 -24.85
CA SER A 395 -14.72 37.47 -24.60
C SER A 395 -13.88 38.44 -25.44
N ILE A 396 -12.63 38.11 -25.76
CA ILE A 396 -11.79 38.94 -26.65
C ILE A 396 -12.32 38.89 -28.09
N LYS A 397 -12.91 37.76 -28.53
CA LYS A 397 -13.52 37.65 -29.85
C LYS A 397 -14.81 38.46 -29.97
N GLU A 398 -15.60 38.52 -28.92
CA GLU A 398 -16.88 39.29 -28.89
C GLU A 398 -16.64 40.81 -28.90
N SER A 399 -15.52 41.25 -28.30
CA SER A 399 -15.14 42.67 -28.35
C SER A 399 -14.73 43.16 -29.78
N GLU A 400 -14.55 42.27 -30.76
CA GLU A 400 -14.30 42.60 -32.15
C GLU A 400 -15.57 43.03 -32.93
N GLN A 401 -16.76 42.76 -32.41
CA GLN A 401 -18.03 43.20 -33.06
C GLN A 401 -18.44 44.61 -32.70
N SER A 402 -17.73 45.28 -31.78
CA SER A 402 -17.93 46.66 -31.42
C SER A 402 -16.83 47.55 -31.97
N THR A 403 -17.09 48.21 -33.08
CA THR A 403 -16.42 49.39 -33.68
C THR A 403 -14.92 49.26 -33.98
N GLU A 404 -14.57 49.21 -35.26
CA GLU A 404 -13.24 49.53 -35.77
C GLU A 404 -12.86 50.95 -35.32
N GLY A 405 -11.82 51.05 -34.47
CA GLY A 405 -11.15 52.34 -34.24
C GLY A 405 -11.09 52.85 -32.79
N GLU A 406 -11.75 52.25 -31.83
CA GLU A 406 -11.72 52.75 -30.45
C GLU A 406 -10.93 51.84 -29.49
N ASN A 407 -9.91 52.40 -28.81
CA ASN A 407 -9.21 51.70 -27.75
C ASN A 407 -10.07 51.68 -26.49
N LYS A 408 -10.15 50.54 -25.81
CA LYS A 408 -10.90 50.37 -24.57
C LYS A 408 -9.95 50.10 -23.39
N ILE A 409 -10.12 50.87 -22.34
CA ILE A 409 -9.49 50.55 -21.05
C ILE A 409 -10.57 50.02 -20.07
N SER A 410 -10.23 48.95 -19.35
CA SER A 410 -11.05 48.38 -18.28
C SER A 410 -10.24 48.25 -17.01
N ILE A 411 -10.67 48.89 -15.93
CA ILE A 411 -10.02 48.81 -14.63
C ILE A 411 -11.00 48.15 -13.67
N LYS A 412 -10.57 47.02 -13.07
CA LYS A 412 -11.34 46.29 -12.07
C LYS A 412 -10.71 46.42 -10.69
N THR A 413 -11.39 47.06 -9.75
CA THR A 413 -11.00 47.24 -8.35
C THR A 413 -12.10 46.68 -7.45
N GLY A 414 -11.80 45.53 -6.79
CA GLY A 414 -12.80 44.84 -5.97
C GLY A 414 -14.01 44.39 -6.78
N GLU A 415 -15.22 44.86 -6.42
CA GLU A 415 -16.48 44.57 -7.12
C GLU A 415 -16.85 45.58 -8.21
N SER A 416 -16.07 46.69 -8.33
CA SER A 416 -16.34 47.72 -9.34
C SER A 416 -15.48 47.55 -10.59
N THR A 417 -16.09 47.76 -11.76
CA THR A 417 -15.37 47.77 -13.04
C THR A 417 -15.71 49.10 -13.74
N ILE A 418 -14.66 49.85 -14.10
CA ILE A 418 -14.77 51.08 -14.89
C ILE A 418 -14.25 50.76 -16.28
N GLU A 419 -15.08 51.05 -17.30
CA GLU A 419 -14.72 50.85 -18.70
C GLU A 419 -14.89 52.17 -19.46
N ARG A 420 -13.87 52.52 -20.24
CA ARG A 420 -13.88 53.69 -21.10
C ARG A 420 -13.24 53.38 -22.46
N PHE A 421 -13.75 53.99 -23.49
CA PHE A 421 -13.18 53.99 -24.82
C PHE A 421 -12.38 55.30 -24.98
N PHE A 422 -11.26 55.23 -25.64
CA PHE A 422 -10.42 56.41 -25.95
C PHE A 422 -9.82 56.28 -27.34
N GLU A 423 -9.62 57.40 -27.99
CA GLU A 423 -8.90 57.44 -29.26
C GLU A 423 -7.39 57.46 -28.96
N PRO A 424 -6.57 56.64 -29.67
CA PRO A 424 -5.14 56.74 -29.52
C PRO A 424 -4.67 58.12 -29.95
N ASP A 425 -3.82 58.67 -29.09
CA ASP A 425 -3.28 60.00 -29.36
C ASP A 425 -2.48 60.01 -30.68
N SER A 426 -2.73 60.98 -31.54
CA SER A 426 -1.93 61.24 -32.70
C SER A 426 -0.69 62.01 -32.24
N ASP A 427 0.51 61.45 -32.36
CA ASP A 427 1.85 61.97 -32.16
C ASP A 427 1.94 63.49 -31.87
N ASP A 428 1.44 63.92 -30.73
CA ASP A 428 1.60 65.29 -30.25
C ASP A 428 2.76 65.35 -29.27
N SER A 429 3.66 66.30 -29.46
CA SER A 429 4.79 66.58 -28.58
C SER A 429 4.43 66.76 -27.10
N THR A 430 3.19 67.13 -26.84
CA THR A 430 2.65 67.35 -25.48
C THR A 430 2.43 66.04 -24.74
N SER A 431 1.93 65.02 -25.41
CA SER A 431 1.78 63.68 -24.85
C SER A 431 3.08 63.01 -24.50
N TYR A 432 4.12 63.24 -25.33
CA TYR A 432 5.47 62.80 -25.06
C TYR A 432 6.06 63.42 -23.79
N PHE A 433 5.80 64.74 -23.55
CA PHE A 433 6.23 65.41 -22.31
C PHE A 433 5.52 64.83 -21.08
N LEU A 434 4.22 64.49 -21.19
CA LEU A 434 3.50 63.87 -20.06
C LEU A 434 4.03 62.47 -19.77
N GLN A 435 4.30 61.67 -20.82
CA GLN A 435 4.90 60.31 -20.66
C GLN A 435 6.25 60.42 -19.96
N ASN A 436 7.15 61.26 -20.42
CA ASN A 436 8.45 61.47 -19.77
C ASN A 436 8.32 61.93 -18.34
N ALA A 437 7.39 62.83 -18.02
CA ALA A 437 7.14 63.30 -16.66
C ALA A 437 6.66 62.19 -15.73
N ILE A 438 5.85 61.21 -16.23
CA ILE A 438 5.45 60.03 -15.49
C ILE A 438 6.61 59.07 -15.29
N GLU A 439 7.42 58.84 -16.32
CA GLU A 439 8.63 58.00 -16.25
C GLU A 439 9.65 58.60 -15.26
N ASP A 440 9.96 59.91 -15.37
CA ASP A 440 10.85 60.60 -14.44
C ASP A 440 10.36 60.51 -12.98
N ALA A 441 9.06 60.69 -12.75
CA ALA A 441 8.46 60.57 -11.42
C ALA A 441 8.58 59.13 -10.87
N LEU A 442 8.36 58.09 -11.70
CA LEU A 442 8.53 56.72 -11.29
C LEU A 442 10.00 56.35 -11.00
N GLU A 443 10.96 56.98 -11.72
CA GLU A 443 12.39 56.79 -11.46
C GLU A 443 12.86 57.54 -10.24
N GLU A 444 12.36 58.79 -9.98
CA GLU A 444 12.70 59.60 -8.80
C GLU A 444 12.37 58.90 -7.48
N PHE A 445 11.23 58.16 -7.47
CA PHE A 445 10.85 57.35 -6.30
C PHE A 445 11.63 56.02 -6.21
N GLY A 446 12.29 55.59 -7.25
CA GLY A 446 13.21 54.45 -7.30
C GLY A 446 12.79 53.29 -6.39
N ASP A 447 13.69 52.88 -5.48
CA ASP A 447 13.46 51.77 -4.53
C ASP A 447 12.67 52.20 -3.27
N THR A 448 12.28 53.47 -3.14
CA THR A 448 11.48 53.95 -2.01
C THR A 448 10.02 53.50 -2.02
N LEU A 449 9.50 53.11 -3.24
CA LEU A 449 8.19 52.54 -3.41
C LEU A 449 8.32 51.16 -4.08
N GLU A 450 7.69 50.15 -3.48
CA GLU A 450 7.59 48.82 -4.10
C GLU A 450 6.73 48.85 -5.39
N LEU A 451 6.97 47.94 -6.30
CA LEU A 451 6.23 47.85 -7.57
C LEU A 451 4.71 47.88 -7.38
N ASN A 452 4.19 47.14 -6.36
CA ASN A 452 2.76 47.12 -6.06
C ASN A 452 2.21 48.48 -5.60
N GLN A 453 3.02 49.28 -4.91
CA GLN A 453 2.66 50.63 -4.49
C GLN A 453 2.61 51.58 -5.69
N LYS A 454 3.61 51.53 -6.59
CA LYS A 454 3.65 52.31 -7.82
C LYS A 454 2.43 51.99 -8.71
N VAL A 455 2.13 50.68 -8.90
CA VAL A 455 0.94 50.24 -9.65
C VAL A 455 -0.35 50.74 -8.99
N SER A 456 -0.49 50.66 -7.66
CA SER A 456 -1.68 51.14 -6.95
C SER A 456 -1.91 52.65 -7.14
N VAL A 457 -0.85 53.45 -7.14
CA VAL A 457 -0.95 54.91 -7.37
C VAL A 457 -1.38 55.21 -8.80
N LEU A 458 -0.79 54.53 -9.80
CA LEU A 458 -1.14 54.69 -11.20
C LEU A 458 -2.58 54.28 -11.49
N VAL A 459 -3.03 53.15 -10.91
CA VAL A 459 -4.43 52.70 -11.04
C VAL A 459 -5.41 53.72 -10.46
N LYS A 460 -5.13 54.28 -9.28
CA LYS A 460 -5.96 55.34 -8.68
C LYS A 460 -6.03 56.60 -9.55
N ALA A 461 -4.90 57.01 -10.07
CA ALA A 461 -4.82 58.17 -10.98
C ALA A 461 -5.63 57.93 -12.25
N LEU A 462 -5.57 56.71 -12.80
CA LEU A 462 -6.39 56.33 -13.96
C LEU A 462 -7.90 56.26 -13.60
N GLU A 463 -8.26 55.71 -12.44
CA GLU A 463 -9.66 55.72 -11.98
C GLU A 463 -10.22 57.14 -11.84
N GLU A 464 -9.44 58.07 -11.28
CA GLU A 464 -9.85 59.49 -11.17
C GLU A 464 -9.99 60.17 -12.54
N LEU A 465 -9.10 59.86 -13.50
CA LEU A 465 -9.20 60.36 -14.86
C LEU A 465 -10.42 59.80 -15.62
N LEU A 466 -10.71 58.53 -15.44
CA LEU A 466 -11.83 57.85 -16.13
C LEU A 466 -13.19 58.15 -15.48
N SER A 467 -13.21 58.65 -14.26
CA SER A 467 -14.43 59.05 -13.55
C SER A 467 -14.88 60.50 -13.82
N LYS A 468 -14.02 61.28 -14.46
CA LYS A 468 -14.34 62.64 -14.97
C LYS A 468 -14.97 62.56 -16.36
#